data_39e3ceb61ec8b6d6ea8876df87ae176a
#
_entry.id   39e3ceb61ec8b6d6ea8876df87ae176a
#
_cell.length_a   1.000
_cell.length_b   1.000
_cell.length_c   1.000
_cell.angle_alpha   90.00
_cell.angle_beta   90.00
_cell.angle_gamma   90.00
#
_symmetry.space_group_name_H-M   'P 1'
#
loop_
_entity.id
_entity.type
_entity.pdbx_description
1 polymer ?
#
loop_
_entity_poly.entity_id
_entity_poly.type
_entity_poly.pdbx_seq_one_letter_code
_entity_poly.pdbx_strand_id
1 'polypeptide(L)'
;DVAISEYAPGRSIVVDKQTYQIGGLYSPGSDRVYGQATTPARAYMDDANYLKNILTCPDCGWFGLADERPDACPFCGNRALEEGRQMLRPWGFAPKNAEAVPDAQLEEEYSSVQPPLYSTLPDAEDIQPISGCKNIRMASRTNQRIIMVNQGLGNKGFMVCPDCGAAMPGDNEKTLDGVLRPYKSKYARKPCSHRNARNVNIGYDFITDMLVLEIKLDEQKMDIHRTDNPWLTRAAQSLAEAFRL
;
A
#
# COMPACT_ATOMS: atom_id res chain seq x y z
N ASP A 1 -0.78 -1.41 8.58
CA ASP A 1 -1.30 -0.35 7.68
C ASP A 1 -0.61 0.99 7.92
N VAL A 2 -0.45 1.43 9.17
CA VAL A 2 0.25 2.67 9.51
C VAL A 2 1.63 2.74 8.84
N ALA A 3 2.41 1.66 8.90
CA ALA A 3 3.76 1.66 8.35
C ALA A 3 3.83 1.93 6.84
N ILE A 4 2.89 1.43 6.05
CA ILE A 4 2.89 1.65 4.59
C ILE A 4 2.30 3.00 4.17
N SER A 5 1.72 3.77 5.07
CA SER A 5 1.32 5.15 4.83
C SER A 5 2.29 6.15 5.47
N GLU A 6 2.55 6.01 6.77
CA GLU A 6 3.34 6.98 7.53
C GLU A 6 4.85 6.87 7.30
N TYR A 7 5.33 5.68 6.94
CA TYR A 7 6.76 5.42 6.66
C TYR A 7 7.02 5.11 5.19
N ALA A 8 6.07 5.41 4.29
CA ALA A 8 6.30 5.26 2.87
C ALA A 8 7.46 6.14 2.39
N PRO A 9 8.18 5.74 1.33
CA PRO A 9 9.19 6.59 0.72
C PRO A 9 8.63 7.98 0.37
N GLY A 10 9.42 9.03 0.63
CA GLY A 10 9.01 10.43 0.50
C GLY A 10 8.47 11.04 1.79
N ARG A 11 8.00 10.24 2.74
CA ARG A 11 7.50 10.71 4.05
C ARG A 11 8.65 11.04 4.98
N SER A 12 8.35 11.87 5.99
CA SER A 12 9.31 12.26 7.02
C SER A 12 8.90 11.74 8.38
N ILE A 13 9.88 11.32 9.15
CA ILE A 13 9.71 10.88 10.54
C ILE A 13 10.68 11.61 11.45
N VAL A 14 10.30 11.80 12.69
CA VAL A 14 11.17 12.37 13.72
C VAL A 14 11.56 11.28 14.69
N VAL A 15 12.87 11.05 14.82
CA VAL A 15 13.46 10.09 15.76
C VAL A 15 14.54 10.82 16.52
N ASP A 16 14.51 10.77 17.85
CA ASP A 16 15.48 11.42 18.73
C ASP A 16 15.74 12.91 18.39
N LYS A 17 14.66 13.65 18.11
CA LYS A 17 14.69 15.08 17.73
C LYS A 17 15.42 15.37 16.40
N GLN A 18 15.61 14.38 15.57
CA GLN A 18 16.15 14.51 14.23
C GLN A 18 15.09 14.09 13.20
N THR A 19 14.96 14.87 12.14
CA THR A 19 14.03 14.57 11.04
C THR A 19 14.73 13.72 9.99
N TYR A 20 14.08 12.64 9.58
CA TYR A 20 14.54 11.75 8.53
C TYR A 20 13.47 11.66 7.44
N GLN A 21 13.87 11.87 6.19
CA GLN A 21 13.03 11.53 5.07
C GLN A 21 13.23 10.05 4.73
N ILE A 22 12.14 9.32 4.53
CA ILE A 22 12.21 7.93 4.08
C ILE A 22 12.54 7.92 2.58
N GLY A 23 13.57 7.21 2.22
CA GLY A 23 14.05 7.15 0.81
C GLY A 23 14.61 5.79 0.44
N GLY A 24 14.26 4.77 1.19
CA GLY A 24 14.72 3.42 0.92
C GLY A 24 13.93 2.34 1.62
N LEU A 25 14.24 1.12 1.23
CA LEU A 25 13.69 -0.10 1.83
C LEU A 25 14.77 -0.76 2.69
N TYR A 26 14.35 -1.23 3.85
CA TYR A 26 15.19 -2.03 4.72
C TYR A 26 15.25 -3.48 4.25
N SER A 27 16.43 -4.07 4.36
CA SER A 27 16.62 -5.50 4.19
C SER A 27 17.54 -6.04 5.29
N PRO A 28 17.25 -7.19 5.89
CA PRO A 28 18.05 -7.77 6.96
C PRO A 28 19.50 -8.06 6.60
N GLY A 29 19.81 -8.18 5.33
CA GLY A 29 21.20 -8.34 4.84
C GLY A 29 22.02 -7.05 4.88
N SER A 30 21.37 -5.87 5.00
CA SER A 30 22.05 -4.57 4.94
C SER A 30 22.92 -4.27 6.17
N ASP A 31 22.59 -4.84 7.32
CA ASP A 31 23.30 -4.59 8.58
C ASP A 31 24.61 -5.39 8.74
N ARG A 32 24.81 -6.41 7.92
CA ARG A 32 25.92 -7.36 8.08
C ARG A 32 27.13 -7.04 7.21
N VAL A 33 27.17 -5.88 6.57
CA VAL A 33 28.14 -5.61 5.53
C VAL A 33 29.39 -4.94 6.04
N TYR A 34 30.36 -5.72 6.40
CA TYR A 34 31.74 -5.30 6.40
C TYR A 34 32.29 -5.44 4.97
N GLY A 35 32.34 -4.34 4.22
CA GLY A 35 33.16 -4.24 3.03
C GLY A 35 32.61 -4.84 1.72
N GLN A 36 31.50 -5.54 1.70
CA GLN A 36 30.91 -6.08 0.46
C GLN A 36 29.72 -5.24 0.00
N ALA A 37 29.59 -5.07 -1.32
CA ALA A 37 28.38 -4.52 -1.91
C ALA A 37 27.25 -5.54 -1.77
N THR A 38 26.41 -5.39 -0.76
CA THR A 38 25.19 -6.19 -0.69
C THR A 38 24.15 -5.64 -1.64
N THR A 39 23.31 -6.53 -2.12
CA THR A 39 22.11 -6.24 -2.89
C THR A 39 20.89 -6.49 -1.99
N PRO A 40 20.66 -5.68 -0.98
CA PRO A 40 19.74 -6.02 0.08
C PRO A 40 18.30 -6.16 -0.39
N ALA A 41 17.91 -5.44 -1.43
CA ALA A 41 16.52 -5.45 -1.92
C ALA A 41 16.26 -6.53 -2.99
N ARG A 42 17.25 -6.91 -3.76
CA ARG A 42 17.07 -7.87 -4.87
C ARG A 42 16.50 -9.21 -4.38
N ALA A 43 17.02 -9.73 -3.27
CA ALA A 43 16.61 -11.04 -2.76
C ALA A 43 15.09 -11.13 -2.52
N TYR A 44 14.46 -10.11 -1.93
CA TYR A 44 13.02 -10.13 -1.71
C TYR A 44 12.22 -9.56 -2.88
N MET A 45 12.79 -8.67 -3.70
CA MET A 45 12.11 -8.18 -4.91
C MET A 45 11.99 -9.24 -6.01
N ASP A 46 12.85 -10.25 -6.01
CA ASP A 46 12.81 -11.37 -6.95
C ASP A 46 12.04 -12.59 -6.34
N ASP A 47 11.47 -12.46 -5.15
CA ASP A 47 10.70 -13.50 -4.46
C ASP A 47 9.18 -13.18 -4.54
N ALA A 48 8.42 -14.12 -5.10
CA ALA A 48 6.97 -14.02 -5.24
C ALA A 48 6.21 -13.92 -3.89
N ASN A 49 6.84 -14.24 -2.77
CA ASN A 49 6.24 -14.00 -1.46
C ASN A 49 6.22 -12.51 -1.09
N TYR A 50 7.09 -11.71 -1.66
CA TYR A 50 7.21 -10.28 -1.37
C TYR A 50 6.82 -9.38 -2.55
N LEU A 51 7.04 -9.80 -3.78
CA LEU A 51 6.62 -9.07 -4.98
C LEU A 51 5.42 -9.78 -5.60
N LYS A 52 4.24 -9.25 -5.38
CA LYS A 52 2.95 -9.83 -5.80
C LYS A 52 2.47 -9.23 -7.11
N ASN A 53 1.96 -10.08 -8.00
CA ASN A 53 1.23 -9.61 -9.17
C ASN A 53 -0.20 -9.23 -8.74
N ILE A 54 -0.66 -8.08 -9.21
CA ILE A 54 -1.98 -7.54 -8.90
C ILE A 54 -2.85 -7.59 -10.15
N LEU A 55 -4.11 -8.00 -9.96
CA LEU A 55 -5.18 -7.82 -10.94
C LEU A 55 -6.01 -6.60 -10.56
N THR A 56 -6.44 -5.84 -11.53
CA THR A 56 -7.33 -4.68 -11.36
C THR A 56 -8.58 -4.84 -12.20
N CYS A 57 -9.69 -4.36 -11.69
CA CYS A 57 -10.94 -4.27 -12.44
C CYS A 57 -11.08 -2.84 -13.01
N PRO A 58 -11.12 -2.67 -14.34
CA PRO A 58 -11.24 -1.35 -14.94
C PRO A 58 -12.59 -0.67 -14.65
N ASP A 59 -13.63 -1.42 -14.35
CA ASP A 59 -14.98 -0.87 -14.16
C ASP A 59 -15.20 -0.30 -12.77
N CYS A 60 -14.74 -0.99 -11.72
CA CYS A 60 -15.04 -0.58 -10.34
C CYS A 60 -13.78 -0.25 -9.50
N GLY A 61 -12.59 -0.41 -10.08
CA GLY A 61 -11.32 -0.15 -9.37
C GLY A 61 -10.93 -1.22 -8.35
N TRP A 62 -11.66 -2.34 -8.27
CA TRP A 62 -11.24 -3.45 -7.44
C TRP A 62 -9.86 -3.96 -7.86
N PHE A 63 -9.06 -4.39 -6.91
CA PHE A 63 -7.84 -5.13 -7.17
C PHE A 63 -7.67 -6.31 -6.19
N GLY A 64 -7.01 -7.34 -6.68
CA GLY A 64 -6.74 -8.57 -5.94
C GLY A 64 -5.39 -9.16 -6.34
N LEU A 65 -4.99 -10.25 -5.68
CA LEU A 65 -3.76 -10.96 -6.05
C LEU A 65 -4.00 -11.84 -7.28
N ALA A 66 -3.05 -11.84 -8.20
CA ALA A 66 -3.16 -12.60 -9.46
C ALA A 66 -3.09 -14.13 -9.24
N ASP A 67 -2.52 -14.59 -8.15
CA ASP A 67 -2.48 -16.01 -7.77
C ASP A 67 -3.87 -16.54 -7.32
N GLU A 68 -4.77 -15.68 -6.89
CA GLU A 68 -6.16 -16.04 -6.56
C GLU A 68 -7.09 -16.08 -7.76
N ARG A 69 -6.68 -15.56 -8.90
CA ARG A 69 -7.37 -15.48 -10.22
C ARG A 69 -8.87 -15.72 -10.18
N PRO A 70 -9.66 -14.78 -9.72
CA PRO A 70 -11.10 -14.91 -9.81
C PRO A 70 -11.51 -14.88 -11.28
N ASP A 71 -12.50 -15.69 -11.67
CA ASP A 71 -13.03 -15.71 -13.04
C ASP A 71 -13.70 -14.38 -13.44
N ALA A 72 -14.11 -13.62 -12.43
CA ALA A 72 -14.70 -12.29 -12.59
C ALA A 72 -14.44 -11.44 -11.35
N CYS A 73 -14.56 -10.14 -11.50
CA CYS A 73 -14.50 -9.21 -10.39
C CYS A 73 -15.56 -9.57 -9.33
N PRO A 74 -15.18 -9.78 -8.06
CA PRO A 74 -16.13 -10.18 -7.00
C PRO A 74 -17.13 -9.07 -6.66
N PHE A 75 -16.90 -7.84 -7.13
CA PHE A 75 -17.76 -6.68 -6.85
C PHE A 75 -18.74 -6.36 -7.97
N CYS A 76 -18.30 -6.34 -9.23
CA CYS A 76 -19.15 -5.93 -10.34
C CYS A 76 -19.37 -7.03 -11.39
N GLY A 77 -18.73 -8.19 -11.24
CA GLY A 77 -18.86 -9.32 -12.16
C GLY A 77 -18.12 -9.16 -13.48
N ASN A 78 -17.37 -8.07 -13.70
CA ASN A 78 -16.57 -7.89 -14.92
C ASN A 78 -15.51 -8.99 -15.02
N ARG A 79 -15.45 -9.66 -16.19
CA ARG A 79 -14.48 -10.71 -16.48
C ARG A 79 -13.18 -10.21 -17.10
N ALA A 80 -13.14 -8.95 -17.53
CA ALA A 80 -11.97 -8.34 -18.15
C ALA A 80 -11.04 -7.74 -17.05
N LEU A 81 -10.49 -8.60 -16.20
CA LEU A 81 -9.49 -8.17 -15.21
C LEU A 81 -8.15 -7.95 -15.90
N GLU A 82 -7.48 -6.87 -15.55
CA GLU A 82 -6.20 -6.46 -16.12
C GLU A 82 -5.05 -6.64 -15.11
N GLU A 83 -3.86 -6.93 -15.63
CA GLU A 83 -2.66 -6.91 -14.80
C GLU A 83 -2.29 -5.47 -14.42
N GLY A 84 -2.28 -5.21 -13.13
CA GLY A 84 -1.86 -3.92 -12.57
C GLY A 84 -0.37 -3.89 -12.23
N ARG A 85 0.06 -2.74 -11.70
CA ARG A 85 1.42 -2.59 -11.17
C ARG A 85 1.63 -3.55 -10.01
N GLN A 86 2.77 -4.25 -9.99
CA GLN A 86 3.12 -5.18 -8.92
C GLN A 86 3.12 -4.51 -7.54
N MET A 87 2.74 -5.24 -6.52
CA MET A 87 2.77 -4.82 -5.12
C MET A 87 4.00 -5.42 -4.44
N LEU A 88 4.84 -4.57 -3.90
CA LEU A 88 5.97 -4.96 -3.08
C LEU A 88 5.59 -4.88 -1.60
N ARG A 89 5.83 -5.98 -0.87
CA ARG A 89 5.71 -6.07 0.59
C ARG A 89 7.09 -5.92 1.21
N PRO A 90 7.53 -4.71 1.58
CA PRO A 90 8.86 -4.52 2.13
C PRO A 90 8.96 -5.07 3.56
N TRP A 91 10.15 -5.45 3.98
CA TRP A 91 10.42 -5.82 5.37
C TRP A 91 10.45 -4.61 6.30
N GLY A 92 10.72 -3.44 5.76
CA GLY A 92 10.76 -2.18 6.47
C GLY A 92 11.27 -1.06 5.58
N PHE A 93 11.42 0.11 6.18
CA PHE A 93 11.84 1.32 5.49
C PHE A 93 13.16 1.84 6.06
N ALA A 94 13.85 2.63 5.26
CA ALA A 94 15.13 3.20 5.62
C ALA A 94 15.18 4.70 5.28
N PRO A 95 15.93 5.50 6.04
CA PRO A 95 16.11 6.90 5.74
C PRO A 95 16.80 7.13 4.40
N LYS A 96 16.41 8.19 3.70
CA LYS A 96 17.09 8.66 2.50
C LYS A 96 18.54 8.98 2.83
N ASN A 97 19.45 8.43 2.05
CA ASN A 97 20.88 8.65 2.21
C ASN A 97 21.45 8.22 3.59
N ALA A 98 20.67 7.50 4.39
CA ALA A 98 21.01 7.12 5.78
C ALA A 98 21.39 8.31 6.69
N GLU A 99 20.80 9.48 6.48
CA GLU A 99 21.07 10.70 7.23
C GLU A 99 19.80 11.44 7.64
N ALA A 100 19.92 12.23 8.71
CA ALA A 100 18.93 13.23 9.05
C ALA A 100 18.95 14.37 8.02
N VAL A 101 17.79 14.94 7.77
CA VAL A 101 17.60 16.06 6.84
C VAL A 101 17.39 17.33 7.66
N PRO A 102 18.10 18.44 7.38
CA PRO A 102 17.78 19.73 7.97
C PRO A 102 16.36 20.16 7.63
N ASP A 103 15.60 20.69 8.58
CA ASP A 103 14.20 21.09 8.39
C ASP A 103 14.00 22.09 7.23
N ALA A 104 15.00 22.93 6.97
CA ALA A 104 15.00 23.86 5.85
C ALA A 104 15.11 23.20 4.46
N GLN A 105 15.43 21.92 4.38
CA GLN A 105 15.60 21.14 3.15
C GLN A 105 14.57 20.02 3.02
N LEU A 106 13.57 20.05 3.87
CA LEU A 106 12.56 19.01 3.91
C LEU A 106 11.52 19.24 2.80
N GLU A 107 11.61 18.45 1.76
CA GLU A 107 10.54 18.30 0.77
C GLU A 107 9.80 17.00 1.08
N GLU A 108 8.59 17.12 1.60
CA GLU A 108 7.79 15.96 1.98
C GLU A 108 6.77 15.63 0.89
N GLU A 109 6.78 14.40 0.41
CA GLU A 109 5.80 13.88 -0.54
C GLU A 109 4.77 12.99 0.17
N TYR A 110 3.54 13.43 0.14
CA TYR A 110 2.44 12.73 0.79
C TYR A 110 1.81 11.70 -0.14
N SER A 111 1.82 10.46 0.28
CA SER A 111 1.02 9.40 -0.32
C SER A 111 0.21 8.72 0.76
N SER A 112 -1.00 8.29 0.43
CA SER A 112 -1.88 7.60 1.36
C SER A 112 -2.17 6.18 0.89
N VAL A 113 -2.41 5.31 1.85
CA VAL A 113 -2.93 3.97 1.55
C VAL A 113 -4.34 4.11 0.99
N GLN A 114 -4.62 3.40 -0.09
CA GLN A 114 -5.98 3.27 -0.59
C GLN A 114 -6.86 2.56 0.44
N PRO A 115 -8.18 2.78 0.44
CA PRO A 115 -9.06 2.00 1.29
C PRO A 115 -8.77 0.51 1.17
N PRO A 116 -8.74 -0.22 2.29
CA PRO A 116 -8.42 -1.64 2.26
C PRO A 116 -9.40 -2.39 1.36
N LEU A 117 -8.87 -3.32 0.59
CA LEU A 117 -9.67 -4.17 -0.28
C LEU A 117 -9.68 -5.59 0.26
N TYR A 118 -10.81 -6.22 0.17
CA TYR A 118 -11.03 -7.61 0.58
C TYR A 118 -11.35 -8.46 -0.64
N SER A 119 -10.95 -9.73 -0.57
CA SER A 119 -10.99 -10.64 -1.71
C SER A 119 -12.41 -10.95 -2.19
N THR A 120 -13.37 -11.04 -1.26
CA THR A 120 -14.77 -11.39 -1.58
C THR A 120 -15.75 -10.63 -0.71
N LEU A 121 -16.93 -10.32 -1.28
CA LEU A 121 -18.09 -9.93 -0.49
C LEU A 121 -18.82 -11.18 0.03
N PRO A 122 -19.50 -11.12 1.18
CA PRO A 122 -20.46 -12.14 1.59
C PRO A 122 -21.58 -12.25 0.55
N ASP A 123 -22.06 -13.48 0.31
CA ASP A 123 -23.25 -13.67 -0.48
C ASP A 123 -24.46 -13.02 0.22
N ALA A 124 -25.43 -12.57 -0.57
CA ALA A 124 -26.59 -11.87 -0.04
C ALA A 124 -27.38 -12.68 0.99
N GLU A 125 -27.31 -14.03 0.88
CA GLU A 125 -27.96 -14.96 1.81
C GLU A 125 -27.23 -15.02 3.18
N ASP A 126 -25.94 -14.74 3.22
CA ASP A 126 -25.15 -14.73 4.45
C ASP A 126 -25.41 -13.48 5.29
N ILE A 127 -25.94 -12.42 4.70
CA ILE A 127 -26.16 -11.14 5.36
C ILE A 127 -27.51 -11.18 6.10
N GLN A 128 -27.46 -11.23 7.44
CA GLN A 128 -28.63 -11.36 8.30
C GLN A 128 -29.02 -10.02 8.93
N PRO A 129 -30.34 -9.78 9.15
CA PRO A 129 -30.79 -8.58 9.84
C PRO A 129 -30.35 -8.58 11.31
N ILE A 130 -29.98 -7.42 11.81
CA ILE A 130 -29.67 -7.23 13.24
C ILE A 130 -30.97 -7.02 14.01
N SER A 131 -31.14 -7.76 15.09
CA SER A 131 -32.32 -7.62 15.95
C SER A 131 -32.45 -6.20 16.50
N GLY A 132 -33.64 -5.59 16.33
CA GLY A 132 -33.90 -4.23 16.73
C GLY A 132 -33.47 -3.15 15.72
N CYS A 133 -32.75 -3.50 14.65
CA CYS A 133 -32.31 -2.56 13.61
C CYS A 133 -32.91 -2.93 12.26
N LYS A 134 -33.89 -2.16 11.80
CA LYS A 134 -34.56 -2.43 10.51
C LYS A 134 -33.70 -2.13 9.27
N ASN A 135 -32.73 -1.24 9.42
CA ASN A 135 -31.96 -0.70 8.31
C ASN A 135 -30.50 -1.20 8.27
N ILE A 136 -30.14 -2.15 9.13
CA ILE A 136 -28.79 -2.69 9.19
C ILE A 136 -28.86 -4.22 9.12
N ARG A 137 -28.07 -4.76 8.24
CA ARG A 137 -27.84 -6.20 8.10
C ARG A 137 -26.33 -6.47 8.32
N MET A 138 -26.00 -7.64 8.77
CA MET A 138 -24.63 -8.00 9.15
C MET A 138 -24.26 -9.40 8.62
N ALA A 139 -23.01 -9.53 8.20
CA ALA A 139 -22.38 -10.84 8.00
C ALA A 139 -20.99 -10.84 8.64
N SER A 140 -20.57 -11.98 9.16
CA SER A 140 -19.19 -12.18 9.57
C SER A 140 -18.56 -13.29 8.73
N ARG A 141 -17.31 -13.09 8.34
CA ARG A 141 -16.51 -14.08 7.63
C ARG A 141 -15.15 -14.23 8.29
N THR A 142 -14.71 -15.47 8.42
CA THR A 142 -13.38 -15.79 8.93
C THR A 142 -12.40 -15.98 7.78
N ASN A 143 -11.11 -15.83 8.07
CA ASN A 143 -10.03 -16.10 7.13
C ASN A 143 -10.13 -15.32 5.80
N GLN A 144 -10.55 -14.06 5.85
CA GLN A 144 -10.60 -13.20 4.68
C GLN A 144 -9.26 -12.53 4.44
N ARG A 145 -8.82 -12.52 3.18
CA ARG A 145 -7.62 -11.78 2.78
C ARG A 145 -7.98 -10.30 2.61
N ILE A 146 -7.24 -9.46 3.32
CA ILE A 146 -7.27 -8.01 3.18
C ILE A 146 -5.98 -7.58 2.49
N ILE A 147 -6.11 -6.73 1.49
CA ILE A 147 -5.00 -6.16 0.74
C ILE A 147 -4.99 -4.65 0.99
N MET A 148 -3.86 -4.13 1.44
CA MET A 148 -3.64 -2.70 1.67
C MET A 148 -2.53 -2.23 0.75
N VAL A 149 -2.81 -1.23 -0.07
CA VAL A 149 -1.87 -0.76 -1.10
C VAL A 149 -1.72 0.75 -1.02
N ASN A 150 -0.48 1.21 -1.03
CA ASN A 150 -0.10 2.58 -1.28
C ASN A 150 0.40 2.67 -2.72
N GLN A 151 -0.30 3.43 -3.55
CA GLN A 151 0.01 3.62 -4.97
C GLN A 151 0.89 4.85 -5.23
N GLY A 152 1.43 5.46 -4.19
CA GLY A 152 2.25 6.65 -4.30
C GLY A 152 1.44 7.91 -4.63
N LEU A 153 2.15 9.02 -4.81
CA LEU A 153 1.55 10.28 -5.16
C LEU A 153 0.92 10.23 -6.57
N GLY A 154 -0.34 10.59 -6.67
CA GLY A 154 -1.08 10.58 -7.95
C GLY A 154 -1.15 9.20 -8.61
N ASN A 155 -1.13 8.12 -7.83
CA ASN A 155 -1.13 6.73 -8.30
C ASN A 155 0.06 6.36 -9.20
N LYS A 156 1.17 7.10 -9.12
CA LYS A 156 2.37 6.85 -9.93
C LYS A 156 3.25 5.71 -9.41
N GLY A 157 2.97 5.20 -8.22
CA GLY A 157 3.75 4.17 -7.57
C GLY A 157 5.04 4.69 -6.96
N PHE A 158 5.97 3.78 -6.78
CA PHE A 158 7.29 4.05 -6.22
C PHE A 158 8.36 3.44 -7.13
N MET A 159 9.36 4.24 -7.47
CA MET A 159 10.57 3.70 -8.09
C MET A 159 11.44 3.08 -7.02
N VAL A 160 11.75 1.81 -7.17
CA VAL A 160 12.55 1.03 -6.21
C VAL A 160 13.73 0.38 -6.90
N CYS A 161 14.93 0.63 -6.40
CA CYS A 161 16.15 0.00 -6.90
C CYS A 161 16.39 -1.35 -6.19
N PRO A 162 16.34 -2.49 -6.88
CA PRO A 162 16.61 -3.79 -6.28
C PRO A 162 18.06 -3.93 -5.83
N ASP A 163 18.99 -3.20 -6.46
CA ASP A 163 20.41 -3.32 -6.17
C ASP A 163 20.83 -2.62 -4.86
N CYS A 164 20.13 -1.55 -4.46
CA CYS A 164 20.50 -0.82 -3.25
C CYS A 164 19.32 -0.56 -2.28
N GLY A 165 18.08 -0.77 -2.69
CA GLY A 165 16.91 -0.50 -1.87
C GLY A 165 16.49 0.96 -1.83
N ALA A 166 17.12 1.88 -2.59
CA ALA A 166 16.64 3.25 -2.73
C ALA A 166 15.21 3.24 -3.29
N ALA A 167 14.32 4.05 -2.72
CA ALA A 167 12.92 4.08 -3.08
C ALA A 167 12.36 5.49 -2.90
N MET A 168 11.67 6.01 -3.93
CA MET A 168 11.01 7.31 -3.90
C MET A 168 9.69 7.24 -4.67
N PRO A 169 8.68 8.07 -4.32
CA PRO A 169 7.43 8.14 -5.09
C PRO A 169 7.70 8.65 -6.51
N GLY A 170 7.12 8.00 -7.50
CA GLY A 170 7.24 8.39 -8.90
C GLY A 170 7.26 7.20 -9.85
N ASP A 171 7.27 7.49 -11.15
CA ASP A 171 7.08 6.53 -12.24
C ASP A 171 8.20 6.53 -13.30
N ASN A 172 9.26 7.30 -13.09
CA ASN A 172 10.34 7.42 -14.07
C ASN A 172 11.73 7.26 -13.44
N GLU A 173 12.73 6.96 -14.27
CA GLU A 173 14.09 6.69 -13.82
C GLU A 173 14.74 7.86 -13.07
N LYS A 174 14.38 9.11 -13.40
CA LYS A 174 14.93 10.31 -12.75
C LYS A 174 14.47 10.48 -11.30
N THR A 175 13.42 9.77 -10.91
CA THR A 175 12.91 9.79 -9.52
C THR A 175 13.98 9.44 -8.49
N LEU A 176 14.96 8.60 -8.87
CA LEU A 176 16.06 8.20 -7.99
C LEU A 176 17.36 8.99 -8.23
N ASP A 177 17.34 10.04 -9.07
CA ASP A 177 18.52 10.85 -9.29
C ASP A 177 18.97 11.52 -7.98
N GLY A 178 20.27 11.39 -7.67
CA GLY A 178 20.84 11.94 -6.44
C GLY A 178 20.48 11.19 -5.15
N VAL A 179 19.67 10.14 -5.21
CA VAL A 179 19.38 9.29 -4.05
C VAL A 179 20.56 8.33 -3.86
N LEU A 180 21.16 8.38 -2.68
CA LEU A 180 22.25 7.47 -2.32
C LEU A 180 21.67 6.18 -1.75
N ARG A 181 22.54 5.21 -1.54
CA ARG A 181 22.17 3.97 -0.85
C ARG A 181 21.55 4.27 0.52
N PRO A 182 20.43 3.66 0.89
CA PRO A 182 19.73 3.97 2.15
C PRO A 182 20.41 3.44 3.42
N TYR A 183 21.56 2.81 3.29
CA TYR A 183 22.34 2.28 4.42
C TYR A 183 23.78 2.81 4.42
N LYS A 184 24.32 3.06 5.62
CA LYS A 184 25.72 3.44 5.79
C LYS A 184 26.60 2.20 5.66
N SER A 185 27.54 2.26 4.71
CA SER A 185 28.72 1.40 4.77
C SER A 185 29.78 2.09 5.62
N LYS A 186 30.46 1.34 6.46
CA LYS A 186 31.61 1.85 7.26
C LYS A 186 32.70 2.49 6.39
N TYR A 187 32.76 2.15 5.11
CA TYR A 187 33.86 2.50 4.22
C TYR A 187 33.54 3.41 3.05
N ALA A 188 32.35 3.79 2.81
CA ALA A 188 31.91 4.86 1.91
C ALA A 188 30.47 4.65 1.38
N ARG A 189 29.78 5.72 1.15
CA ARG A 189 28.56 5.75 0.36
C ARG A 189 28.97 5.55 -1.11
N LYS A 190 28.87 4.34 -1.60
CA LYS A 190 29.04 4.14 -3.03
C LYS A 190 27.75 4.55 -3.74
N PRO A 191 27.80 5.44 -4.73
CA PRO A 191 26.65 5.76 -5.55
C PRO A 191 26.13 4.49 -6.22
N CYS A 192 24.82 4.41 -6.40
CA CYS A 192 24.18 3.40 -7.21
C CYS A 192 23.66 4.04 -8.50
N SER A 193 23.80 3.37 -9.62
CA SER A 193 23.31 3.88 -10.91
C SER A 193 21.80 3.74 -11.09
N HIS A 194 21.13 3.00 -10.22
CA HIS A 194 19.70 2.71 -10.24
C HIS A 194 19.14 2.15 -11.57
N ARG A 195 19.99 1.63 -12.44
CA ARG A 195 19.62 1.16 -13.80
C ARG A 195 18.54 0.08 -13.83
N ASN A 196 18.39 -0.67 -12.73
CA ASN A 196 17.43 -1.76 -12.62
C ASN A 196 16.20 -1.35 -11.78
N ALA A 197 15.97 -0.06 -11.56
CA ALA A 197 14.84 0.41 -10.79
C ALA A 197 13.52 -0.05 -11.42
N ARG A 198 12.60 -0.49 -10.56
CA ARG A 198 11.26 -0.96 -10.95
C ARG A 198 10.20 -0.04 -10.37
N ASN A 199 9.16 0.21 -11.12
CA ASN A 199 7.98 0.92 -10.63
C ASN A 199 7.01 -0.08 -10.00
N VAL A 200 6.77 0.05 -8.70
CA VAL A 200 5.92 -0.85 -7.92
C VAL A 200 4.97 -0.06 -7.03
N ASN A 201 3.89 -0.69 -6.61
CA ASN A 201 3.12 -0.25 -5.45
C ASN A 201 3.77 -0.79 -4.18
N ILE A 202 3.58 -0.12 -3.05
CA ILE A 202 3.97 -0.66 -1.74
C ILE A 202 2.71 -1.13 -1.04
N GLY A 203 2.72 -2.34 -0.51
CA GLY A 203 1.52 -2.89 0.10
C GLY A 203 1.79 -4.03 1.06
N TYR A 204 0.72 -4.50 1.64
CA TYR A 204 0.71 -5.60 2.58
C TYR A 204 -0.60 -6.36 2.47
N ASP A 205 -0.54 -7.67 2.50
CA ASP A 205 -1.71 -8.52 2.56
C ASP A 205 -1.66 -9.38 3.83
N PHE A 206 -2.82 -9.62 4.41
CA PHE A 206 -2.97 -10.44 5.61
C PHE A 206 -4.34 -11.11 5.64
N ILE A 207 -4.43 -12.17 6.42
CA ILE A 207 -5.68 -12.90 6.63
C ILE A 207 -6.23 -12.52 8.00
N THR A 208 -7.51 -12.19 8.05
CA THR A 208 -8.21 -11.81 9.28
C THR A 208 -9.69 -12.15 9.18
N ASP A 209 -10.39 -12.01 10.28
CA ASP A 209 -11.84 -12.06 10.29
C ASP A 209 -12.42 -10.73 9.88
N MET A 210 -13.55 -10.76 9.18
CA MET A 210 -14.19 -9.59 8.60
C MET A 210 -15.64 -9.50 9.06
N LEU A 211 -16.04 -8.32 9.52
CA LEU A 211 -17.43 -7.95 9.76
C LEU A 211 -17.91 -7.04 8.63
N VAL A 212 -18.97 -7.43 7.94
CA VAL A 212 -19.60 -6.63 6.90
C VAL A 212 -20.93 -6.10 7.42
N LEU A 213 -21.11 -4.79 7.36
CA LEU A 213 -22.35 -4.12 7.68
C LEU A 213 -22.97 -3.54 6.41
N GLU A 214 -24.15 -3.99 6.06
CA GLU A 214 -24.96 -3.40 5.00
C GLU A 214 -25.96 -2.42 5.63
N ILE A 215 -25.86 -1.15 5.26
CA ILE A 215 -26.72 -0.09 5.79
C ILE A 215 -27.65 0.37 4.68
N LYS A 216 -28.94 0.14 4.85
CA LYS A 216 -29.97 0.63 3.93
C LYS A 216 -30.26 2.10 4.24
N LEU A 217 -29.85 2.98 3.33
CA LEU A 217 -30.09 4.41 3.42
C LEU A 217 -31.51 4.74 2.91
N ASP A 218 -32.07 5.83 3.43
CA ASP A 218 -33.35 6.37 2.99
C ASP A 218 -33.14 7.22 1.73
N GLU A 219 -33.49 6.67 0.59
CA GLU A 219 -33.33 7.29 -0.74
C GLU A 219 -34.08 8.60 -0.89
N GLN A 220 -35.18 8.80 -0.11
CA GLN A 220 -35.94 10.04 -0.16
C GLN A 220 -35.28 11.19 0.59
N LYS A 221 -34.41 10.85 1.56
CA LYS A 221 -33.71 11.83 2.39
C LYS A 221 -32.28 12.08 1.93
N MET A 222 -31.74 11.18 1.17
CA MET A 222 -30.33 11.19 0.78
C MET A 222 -30.20 10.94 -0.72
N ASP A 223 -29.47 11.80 -1.41
CA ASP A 223 -29.15 11.62 -2.82
C ASP A 223 -28.04 10.53 -2.95
N ILE A 224 -28.47 9.27 -2.88
CA ILE A 224 -27.60 8.12 -2.97
C ILE A 224 -27.26 7.73 -4.41
N HIS A 225 -27.93 8.33 -5.40
CA HIS A 225 -27.73 8.01 -6.81
C HIS A 225 -26.47 8.68 -7.41
N ARG A 226 -25.88 9.62 -6.69
CA ARG A 226 -24.59 10.20 -7.09
C ARG A 226 -23.45 9.26 -6.69
N THR A 227 -22.96 8.50 -7.64
CA THR A 227 -21.83 7.56 -7.47
C THR A 227 -20.54 8.27 -7.03
N ASP A 228 -20.45 9.58 -7.22
CA ASP A 228 -19.32 10.45 -6.87
C ASP A 228 -19.52 11.22 -5.55
N ASN A 229 -20.45 10.80 -4.70
CA ASN A 229 -20.75 11.54 -3.48
C ASN A 229 -19.66 11.33 -2.40
N PRO A 230 -18.70 12.26 -2.26
CA PRO A 230 -17.61 12.11 -1.31
C PRO A 230 -18.06 12.12 0.15
N TRP A 231 -19.26 12.63 0.41
CA TRP A 231 -19.85 12.65 1.74
C TRP A 231 -20.22 11.24 2.21
N LEU A 232 -20.84 10.43 1.36
CA LEU A 232 -21.17 9.03 1.68
C LEU A 232 -19.92 8.20 1.98
N THR A 233 -18.89 8.35 1.18
CA THR A 233 -17.61 7.67 1.39
C THR A 233 -16.98 8.06 2.74
N ARG A 234 -16.96 9.36 3.06
CA ARG A 234 -16.41 9.85 4.32
C ARG A 234 -17.24 9.41 5.52
N ALA A 235 -18.58 9.40 5.40
CA ALA A 235 -19.47 8.92 6.44
C ALA A 235 -19.26 7.42 6.71
N ALA A 236 -19.11 6.61 5.67
CA ALA A 236 -18.81 5.19 5.78
C ALA A 236 -17.45 4.94 6.46
N GLN A 237 -16.42 5.70 6.10
CA GLN A 237 -15.10 5.64 6.73
C GLN A 237 -15.18 6.02 8.22
N SER A 238 -15.86 7.11 8.56
CA SER A 238 -16.04 7.53 9.96
C SER A 238 -16.78 6.49 10.79
N LEU A 239 -17.79 5.85 10.19
CA LEU A 239 -18.54 4.78 10.84
C LEU A 239 -17.67 3.54 11.06
N ALA A 240 -16.89 3.14 10.06
CA ALA A 240 -15.97 2.02 10.17
C ALA A 240 -14.93 2.24 11.28
N GLU A 241 -14.39 3.45 11.41
CA GLU A 241 -13.47 3.79 12.52
C GLU A 241 -14.17 3.77 13.88
N ALA A 242 -15.43 4.20 13.97
CA ALA A 242 -16.20 4.12 15.22
C ALA A 242 -16.45 2.68 15.69
N PHE A 243 -16.55 1.73 14.78
CA PHE A 243 -16.66 0.30 15.12
C PHE A 243 -15.34 -0.37 15.48
N ARG A 244 -14.20 0.30 15.19
CA ARG A 244 -12.87 -0.21 15.49
C ARG A 244 -12.46 0.01 16.96
N LEU A 245 -13.11 0.92 17.68
CA LEU A 245 -12.88 1.22 19.09
C LEU A 245 -13.55 0.21 20.00
#